data_17addc03297f844d874ac96e1273b24b
#
_entry.id   17addc03297f844d874ac96e1273b24b
#
_cell.length_a   1.000
_cell.length_b   1.000
_cell.length_c   1.000
_cell.angle_alpha   90.00
_cell.angle_beta   90.00
_cell.angle_gamma   90.00
#
_symmetry.space_group_name_H-M   'P 1'
#
loop_
_entity.id
_entity.type
_entity.pdbx_description
1 polymer ?
#
loop_
_entity_poly.entity_id
_entity_poly.type
_entity_poly.pdbx_seq_one_letter_code
_entity_poly.pdbx_strand_id
1 'polypeptide(L)'
;MPVDETPLDVGMSSNVLEFGDTPGRLDGIGVYTQALEAALIARGVTVRRIGAPMRVGARFVAARHAALSFPLPMAFLTAAATATRRPLPFAARVEREIDIYHATDYLVPELVRTPVVATLYDAIPLIHPEWANPRLRSLKNWLLKRCAQSADAVIAISNAAVGDLIRHYRIPQARIRVIPLGVDTRWFERPQDELVDATLSAHGLARGYFLHVGTLQPRKNLDALVTAYERLPPVVQEARQLVLVGKYGWGVTGLRDRLLSKRAAGRIVWLDYVTRDVLQSLYYGAAGFVFPSLAEGFGLPVIEALAAGLPVVASDLPALVEIADGYATFVPPDSIDALSAALARLHDDPGAEGEADARRRHARTFNWAQCASETHALYRELIR
;
A
#
# COMPACT_ATOMS: atom_id res chain seq x y z
N MET A 1 23.56 16.20 -26.32
CA MET A 1 23.99 14.87 -26.78
C MET A 1 22.81 13.96 -26.63
N PRO A 2 22.40 13.17 -27.66
CA PRO A 2 21.39 12.16 -27.47
C PRO A 2 21.96 11.17 -26.43
N VAL A 3 21.22 10.98 -25.34
CA VAL A 3 21.49 9.94 -24.35
C VAL A 3 21.34 8.61 -25.09
N ASP A 4 22.35 7.77 -25.01
CA ASP A 4 22.36 6.42 -25.58
C ASP A 4 21.19 5.64 -24.95
N GLU A 5 20.06 5.57 -25.67
CA GLU A 5 18.82 4.93 -25.24
C GLU A 5 18.83 3.46 -25.61
N THR A 6 19.89 2.74 -25.23
CA THR A 6 19.79 1.27 -25.26
C THR A 6 18.59 0.86 -24.39
N PRO A 7 17.68 0.03 -24.92
CA PRO A 7 16.56 -0.49 -24.14
C PRO A 7 17.08 -1.14 -22.85
N LEU A 8 16.46 -0.85 -21.72
CA LEU A 8 16.84 -1.38 -20.43
C LEU A 8 15.96 -2.59 -20.10
N ASP A 9 16.58 -3.74 -19.84
CA ASP A 9 15.91 -4.95 -19.38
C ASP A 9 15.88 -4.99 -17.84
N VAL A 10 14.71 -4.73 -17.24
CA VAL A 10 14.49 -4.72 -15.80
C VAL A 10 13.86 -6.01 -15.34
N GLY A 11 14.53 -6.74 -14.46
CA GLY A 11 13.91 -7.84 -13.72
C GLY A 11 13.11 -7.31 -12.54
N MET A 12 11.81 -7.54 -12.48
CA MET A 12 10.95 -7.08 -11.37
C MET A 12 10.37 -8.27 -10.61
N SER A 13 10.45 -8.25 -9.28
CA SER A 13 9.80 -9.29 -8.46
C SER A 13 8.29 -9.30 -8.68
N SER A 14 7.70 -10.47 -8.94
CA SER A 14 6.28 -10.62 -9.27
C SER A 14 5.50 -11.46 -8.26
N ASN A 15 6.13 -11.95 -7.21
CA ASN A 15 5.46 -12.81 -6.24
C ASN A 15 4.20 -12.17 -5.63
N VAL A 16 4.24 -10.86 -5.39
CA VAL A 16 3.10 -10.11 -4.84
C VAL A 16 1.89 -10.06 -5.78
N LEU A 17 2.10 -10.25 -7.08
CA LEU A 17 1.04 -10.31 -8.08
C LEU A 17 0.35 -11.69 -8.12
N GLU A 18 1.00 -12.71 -7.55
CA GLU A 18 0.52 -14.09 -7.49
C GLU A 18 -0.31 -14.39 -6.22
N PHE A 19 -0.19 -13.57 -5.16
CA PHE A 19 -0.80 -13.79 -3.85
C PHE A 19 -2.32 -13.54 -3.80
N GLY A 20 -2.93 -13.03 -4.82
CA GLY A 20 -4.37 -12.90 -4.87
C GLY A 20 -5.01 -14.28 -4.99
N ASP A 21 -5.69 -14.80 -3.94
CA ASP A 21 -6.51 -16.02 -4.01
C ASP A 21 -7.57 -15.93 -5.12
N THR A 22 -7.72 -14.76 -5.70
CA THR A 22 -8.61 -14.45 -6.81
C THR A 22 -7.93 -13.40 -7.69
N PRO A 23 -7.94 -13.55 -9.04
CA PRO A 23 -7.42 -12.53 -9.95
C PRO A 23 -8.00 -11.15 -9.65
N GLY A 24 -7.12 -10.15 -9.51
CA GLY A 24 -7.53 -8.75 -9.23
C GLY A 24 -7.55 -8.35 -7.75
N ARG A 25 -7.27 -9.24 -6.80
CA ARG A 25 -7.20 -8.91 -5.35
C ARG A 25 -5.78 -8.54 -4.93
N LEU A 26 -5.32 -7.36 -5.33
CA LEU A 26 -4.01 -6.84 -4.93
C LEU A 26 -4.09 -6.09 -3.60
N ASP A 27 -3.07 -6.27 -2.76
CA ASP A 27 -2.79 -5.36 -1.64
C ASP A 27 -2.02 -4.11 -2.10
N GLY A 28 -1.66 -3.23 -1.20
CA GLY A 28 -0.93 -2.00 -1.55
C GLY A 28 0.39 -2.25 -2.27
N ILE A 29 1.13 -3.31 -1.91
CA ILE A 29 2.39 -3.68 -2.57
C ILE A 29 2.11 -4.19 -3.99
N GLY A 30 1.08 -5.01 -4.16
CA GLY A 30 0.65 -5.49 -5.47
C GLY A 30 0.18 -4.36 -6.38
N VAL A 31 -0.56 -3.38 -5.84
CA VAL A 31 -0.97 -2.17 -6.58
C VAL A 31 0.26 -1.38 -7.05
N TYR A 32 1.22 -1.14 -6.16
CA TYR A 32 2.49 -0.48 -6.51
C TYR A 32 3.23 -1.23 -7.62
N THR A 33 3.46 -2.53 -7.45
CA THR A 33 4.21 -3.35 -8.42
C THR A 33 3.56 -3.30 -9.80
N GLN A 34 2.24 -3.49 -9.88
CA GLN A 34 1.51 -3.46 -11.14
C GLN A 34 1.54 -2.07 -11.80
N ALA A 35 1.34 -1.02 -11.03
CA ALA A 35 1.29 0.33 -11.55
C ALA A 35 2.68 0.83 -12.00
N LEU A 36 3.73 0.54 -11.22
CA LEU A 36 5.11 0.88 -11.61
C LEU A 36 5.53 0.11 -12.88
N GLU A 37 5.23 -1.19 -12.96
CA GLU A 37 5.48 -1.99 -14.16
C GLU A 37 4.85 -1.38 -15.41
N ALA A 38 3.55 -1.07 -15.33
CA ALA A 38 2.83 -0.46 -16.45
C ALA A 38 3.43 0.91 -16.85
N ALA A 39 3.80 1.73 -15.87
CA ALA A 39 4.38 3.04 -16.11
C ALA A 39 5.81 2.97 -16.68
N LEU A 40 6.62 1.98 -16.28
CA LEU A 40 7.95 1.72 -16.86
C LEU A 40 7.85 1.24 -18.31
N ILE A 41 6.93 0.31 -18.59
CA ILE A 41 6.66 -0.18 -19.96
C ILE A 41 6.21 0.97 -20.87
N ALA A 42 5.35 1.86 -20.39
CA ALA A 42 4.92 3.05 -21.12
C ALA A 42 6.06 4.03 -21.44
N ARG A 43 7.19 3.93 -20.73
CA ARG A 43 8.42 4.68 -20.99
C ARG A 43 9.43 3.94 -21.88
N GLY A 44 9.07 2.79 -22.46
CA GLY A 44 9.94 1.99 -23.31
C GLY A 44 10.92 1.09 -22.55
N VAL A 45 10.74 0.88 -21.25
CA VAL A 45 11.53 -0.05 -20.44
C VAL A 45 10.99 -1.46 -20.66
N THR A 46 11.86 -2.43 -20.93
CA THR A 46 11.48 -3.84 -20.95
C THR A 46 11.41 -4.37 -19.54
N VAL A 47 10.24 -4.77 -19.07
CA VAL A 47 10.07 -5.35 -17.73
C VAL A 47 9.87 -6.85 -17.84
N ARG A 48 10.74 -7.63 -17.19
CA ARG A 48 10.65 -9.09 -17.07
C ARG A 48 10.22 -9.46 -15.66
N ARG A 49 9.03 -10.02 -15.51
CA ARG A 49 8.55 -10.51 -14.21
C ARG A 49 9.39 -11.70 -13.76
N ILE A 50 9.93 -11.61 -12.55
CA ILE A 50 10.73 -12.66 -11.94
C ILE A 50 10.02 -13.16 -10.69
N GLY A 51 9.70 -14.46 -10.70
CA GLY A 51 9.00 -15.11 -9.61
C GLY A 51 9.82 -16.19 -8.93
N ALA A 52 9.32 -16.70 -7.84
CA ALA A 52 9.82 -17.89 -7.15
C ALA A 52 8.63 -18.73 -6.68
N PRO A 53 8.80 -20.05 -6.54
CA PRO A 53 7.74 -20.90 -6.00
C PRO A 53 7.26 -20.41 -4.63
N MET A 54 5.96 -20.46 -4.41
CA MET A 54 5.34 -19.97 -3.20
C MET A 54 4.56 -21.08 -2.50
N ARG A 55 4.47 -20.96 -1.18
CA ARG A 55 3.70 -21.91 -0.38
C ARG A 55 2.22 -21.52 -0.38
N VAL A 56 1.39 -22.39 -0.95
CA VAL A 56 -0.08 -22.28 -0.90
C VAL A 56 -0.59 -23.50 -0.10
N GLY A 57 -1.04 -23.25 1.11
CA GLY A 57 -1.38 -24.32 2.05
C GLY A 57 -0.17 -25.20 2.39
N ALA A 58 -0.25 -26.50 2.11
CA ALA A 58 0.83 -27.47 2.32
C ALA A 58 1.76 -27.67 1.10
N ARG A 59 1.45 -27.06 -0.05
CA ARG A 59 2.17 -27.28 -1.31
C ARG A 59 2.92 -26.03 -1.75
N PHE A 60 4.01 -26.24 -2.53
CA PHE A 60 4.67 -25.18 -3.27
C PHE A 60 4.10 -25.12 -4.70
N VAL A 61 3.73 -23.91 -5.12
CA VAL A 61 3.19 -23.63 -6.45
C VAL A 61 4.17 -22.71 -7.18
N ALA A 62 4.45 -23.03 -8.44
CA ALA A 62 5.30 -22.17 -9.30
C ALA A 62 4.61 -20.83 -9.58
N ALA A 63 5.41 -19.78 -9.74
CA ALA A 63 4.92 -18.48 -10.18
C ALA A 63 4.34 -18.59 -11.60
N ARG A 64 3.07 -18.25 -11.78
CA ARG A 64 2.34 -18.45 -13.05
C ARG A 64 2.54 -17.32 -14.05
N HIS A 65 2.78 -16.10 -13.54
CA HIS A 65 2.90 -14.89 -14.37
C HIS A 65 4.34 -14.41 -14.53
N ALA A 66 5.31 -15.18 -14.03
CA ALA A 66 6.73 -14.83 -14.16
C ALA A 66 7.29 -15.29 -15.51
N ALA A 67 8.01 -14.39 -16.20
CA ALA A 67 8.79 -14.71 -17.40
C ALA A 67 10.02 -15.57 -17.05
N LEU A 68 10.61 -15.31 -15.87
CA LEU A 68 11.71 -16.07 -15.29
C LEU A 68 11.35 -16.50 -13.89
N SER A 69 11.76 -17.70 -13.47
CA SER A 69 11.47 -18.21 -12.14
C SER A 69 12.71 -18.81 -11.49
N PHE A 70 12.90 -18.49 -10.21
CA PHE A 70 13.84 -19.21 -9.35
C PHE A 70 13.29 -20.62 -9.06
N PRO A 71 14.17 -21.61 -8.89
CA PRO A 71 13.75 -22.99 -8.69
C PRO A 71 13.22 -23.30 -7.29
N LEU A 72 13.53 -22.44 -6.32
CA LEU A 72 13.15 -22.59 -4.90
C LEU A 72 12.51 -21.29 -4.40
N PRO A 73 11.71 -21.36 -3.33
CA PRO A 73 11.12 -20.18 -2.70
C PRO A 73 12.20 -19.14 -2.33
N MET A 74 11.97 -17.88 -2.65
CA MET A 74 12.90 -16.79 -2.43
C MET A 74 13.41 -16.73 -0.98
N ALA A 75 12.53 -16.93 0.00
CA ALA A 75 12.92 -16.93 1.41
C ALA A 75 14.00 -17.99 1.74
N PHE A 76 13.94 -19.18 1.13
CA PHE A 76 14.97 -20.22 1.31
C PHE A 76 16.27 -19.84 0.60
N LEU A 77 16.18 -19.33 -0.62
CA LEU A 77 17.34 -18.89 -1.38
C LEU A 77 18.07 -17.76 -0.66
N THR A 78 17.33 -16.76 -0.19
CA THR A 78 17.89 -15.63 0.54
C THR A 78 18.47 -16.06 1.90
N ALA A 79 17.81 -16.96 2.63
CA ALA A 79 18.34 -17.51 3.87
C ALA A 79 19.67 -18.28 3.61
N ALA A 80 19.72 -19.09 2.56
CA ALA A 80 20.92 -19.83 2.17
C ALA A 80 22.06 -18.88 1.77
N ALA A 81 21.79 -17.88 0.92
CA ALA A 81 22.78 -16.89 0.53
C ALA A 81 23.33 -16.12 1.73
N THR A 82 22.44 -15.68 2.64
CA THR A 82 22.83 -14.97 3.86
C THR A 82 23.67 -15.85 4.79
N ALA A 83 23.30 -17.13 4.97
CA ALA A 83 24.02 -18.05 5.84
C ALA A 83 25.40 -18.42 5.27
N THR A 84 25.50 -18.63 3.97
CA THR A 84 26.75 -19.05 3.31
C THR A 84 27.62 -17.88 2.86
N ARG A 85 27.10 -16.64 2.90
CA ARG A 85 27.72 -15.43 2.32
C ARG A 85 28.10 -15.64 0.85
N ARG A 86 27.30 -16.41 0.12
CA ARG A 86 27.46 -16.68 -1.30
C ARG A 86 26.21 -16.21 -2.03
N PRO A 87 26.37 -15.77 -3.30
CA PRO A 87 25.25 -15.38 -4.15
C PRO A 87 24.20 -16.47 -4.23
N LEU A 88 22.97 -16.08 -4.59
CA LEU A 88 21.89 -17.02 -4.79
C LEU A 88 22.27 -18.10 -5.78
N PRO A 89 22.05 -19.39 -5.45
CA PRO A 89 22.13 -20.44 -6.47
C PRO A 89 21.21 -20.08 -7.65
N PHE A 90 21.70 -20.28 -8.87
CA PHE A 90 20.98 -19.96 -10.13
C PHE A 90 20.86 -18.46 -10.44
N ALA A 91 21.45 -17.55 -9.68
CA ALA A 91 21.47 -16.12 -9.97
C ALA A 91 21.98 -15.83 -11.40
N ALA A 92 23.04 -16.49 -11.83
CA ALA A 92 23.63 -16.31 -13.16
C ALA A 92 22.68 -16.56 -14.35
N ARG A 93 21.58 -17.30 -14.16
CA ARG A 93 20.57 -17.49 -15.21
C ARG A 93 19.71 -16.22 -15.33
N VAL A 94 19.30 -15.66 -14.20
CA VAL A 94 18.50 -14.42 -14.16
C VAL A 94 19.35 -13.23 -14.62
N GLU A 95 20.59 -13.13 -14.13
CA GLU A 95 21.53 -12.05 -14.44
C GLU A 95 21.91 -11.92 -15.92
N ARG A 96 21.76 -12.99 -16.71
CA ARG A 96 22.00 -12.96 -18.17
C ARG A 96 20.86 -12.31 -18.96
N GLU A 97 19.70 -12.21 -18.37
CA GLU A 97 18.46 -11.78 -19.03
C GLU A 97 18.03 -10.36 -18.61
N ILE A 98 18.74 -9.74 -17.66
CA ILE A 98 18.38 -8.44 -17.09
C ILE A 98 19.60 -7.58 -16.83
N ASP A 99 19.47 -6.27 -16.97
CA ASP A 99 20.49 -5.28 -16.65
C ASP A 99 20.42 -4.86 -15.18
N ILE A 100 19.24 -4.87 -14.57
CA ILE A 100 18.98 -4.49 -13.19
C ILE A 100 17.83 -5.31 -12.60
N TYR A 101 17.88 -5.59 -11.30
CA TYR A 101 16.82 -6.26 -10.56
C TYR A 101 16.11 -5.28 -9.62
N HIS A 102 14.78 -5.21 -9.69
CA HIS A 102 13.97 -4.44 -8.73
C HIS A 102 13.11 -5.36 -7.85
N ALA A 103 13.47 -5.44 -6.58
CA ALA A 103 12.66 -6.10 -5.56
C ALA A 103 11.55 -5.15 -5.11
N THR A 104 10.32 -5.43 -5.50
CA THR A 104 9.11 -4.70 -5.07
C THR A 104 8.44 -5.35 -3.87
N ASP A 105 9.05 -6.36 -3.29
CA ASP A 105 8.68 -6.99 -2.02
C ASP A 105 9.87 -6.94 -1.06
N TYR A 106 9.67 -7.42 0.18
CA TYR A 106 10.72 -7.40 1.18
C TYR A 106 11.80 -8.50 1.00
N LEU A 107 11.69 -9.33 -0.03
CA LEU A 107 12.62 -10.43 -0.30
C LEU A 107 13.65 -10.01 -1.36
N VAL A 108 14.64 -9.27 -0.93
CA VAL A 108 15.71 -8.74 -1.77
C VAL A 108 16.76 -9.82 -2.04
N PRO A 109 17.01 -10.21 -3.31
CA PRO A 109 18.03 -11.19 -3.63
C PRO A 109 19.45 -10.59 -3.52
N GLU A 110 20.42 -11.44 -3.25
CA GLU A 110 21.84 -11.11 -3.40
C GLU A 110 22.30 -11.63 -4.77
N LEU A 111 22.57 -10.71 -5.68
CA LEU A 111 23.08 -10.97 -7.03
C LEU A 111 24.59 -10.63 -7.11
N VAL A 112 25.29 -11.09 -8.15
CA VAL A 112 26.76 -10.92 -8.25
C VAL A 112 27.13 -9.79 -9.19
N ARG A 113 26.44 -9.69 -10.32
CA ARG A 113 26.80 -8.81 -11.45
C ARG A 113 25.75 -7.77 -11.72
N THR A 114 24.51 -8.09 -11.44
CA THR A 114 23.36 -7.23 -11.72
C THR A 114 23.04 -6.39 -10.51
N PRO A 115 23.01 -5.06 -10.63
CA PRO A 115 22.60 -4.19 -9.53
C PRO A 115 21.18 -4.51 -9.04
N VAL A 116 20.97 -4.33 -7.73
CA VAL A 116 19.68 -4.60 -7.08
C VAL A 116 19.11 -3.33 -6.48
N VAL A 117 17.93 -2.95 -6.91
CA VAL A 117 17.09 -1.92 -6.27
C VAL A 117 16.04 -2.61 -5.43
N ALA A 118 15.75 -2.09 -4.24
CA ALA A 118 14.67 -2.56 -3.40
C ALA A 118 13.72 -1.41 -3.04
N THR A 119 12.43 -1.58 -3.21
CA THR A 119 11.45 -0.68 -2.59
C THR A 119 11.09 -1.18 -1.20
N LEU A 120 11.40 -0.37 -0.19
CA LEU A 120 11.06 -0.63 1.21
C LEU A 120 9.99 0.37 1.66
N TYR A 121 8.81 -0.14 1.95
CA TYR A 121 7.62 0.67 2.21
C TYR A 121 7.63 1.30 3.59
N ASP A 122 8.13 0.56 4.58
CA ASP A 122 8.20 0.95 5.98
C ASP A 122 9.12 -0.02 6.76
N ALA A 123 9.31 0.27 8.05
CA ALA A 123 9.96 -0.65 8.98
C ALA A 123 8.97 -1.20 10.04
N ILE A 124 7.67 -1.10 9.78
CA ILE A 124 6.62 -1.52 10.72
C ILE A 124 6.82 -2.97 11.23
N PRO A 125 7.16 -3.98 10.40
CA PRO A 125 7.40 -5.33 10.90
C PRO A 125 8.57 -5.45 11.90
N LEU A 126 9.51 -4.52 11.85
CA LEU A 126 10.67 -4.46 12.77
C LEU A 126 10.38 -3.62 14.01
N ILE A 127 9.57 -2.56 13.88
CA ILE A 127 9.21 -1.63 14.96
C ILE A 127 8.09 -2.24 15.83
N HIS A 128 7.09 -2.84 15.19
CA HIS A 128 5.90 -3.40 15.80
C HIS A 128 5.80 -4.91 15.52
N PRO A 129 6.73 -5.70 16.04
CA PRO A 129 6.73 -7.15 15.81
C PRO A 129 5.48 -7.84 16.35
N GLU A 130 4.77 -7.26 17.31
CA GLU A 130 3.50 -7.76 17.86
C GLU A 130 2.37 -7.76 16.83
N TRP A 131 2.44 -6.92 15.79
CA TRP A 131 1.47 -6.90 14.69
C TRP A 131 1.79 -7.91 13.58
N ALA A 132 2.87 -8.66 13.71
CA ALA A 132 3.23 -9.72 12.76
C ALA A 132 2.93 -11.11 13.36
N ASN A 133 2.77 -12.11 12.47
CA ASN A 133 2.58 -13.49 12.89
C ASN A 133 3.73 -13.95 13.82
N PRO A 134 3.43 -14.44 15.04
CA PRO A 134 4.47 -14.76 16.05
C PRO A 134 5.39 -15.93 15.64
N ARG A 135 4.96 -16.78 14.69
CA ARG A 135 5.76 -17.94 14.28
C ARG A 135 7.04 -17.51 13.56
N LEU A 136 8.20 -17.88 14.11
CA LEU A 136 9.54 -17.57 13.58
C LEU A 136 9.78 -16.05 13.37
N ARG A 137 9.13 -15.20 14.15
CA ARG A 137 9.21 -13.73 14.04
C ARG A 137 10.64 -13.21 14.04
N SER A 138 11.46 -13.62 15.01
CA SER A 138 12.85 -13.17 15.12
C SER A 138 13.68 -13.57 13.89
N LEU A 139 13.48 -14.78 13.37
CA LEU A 139 14.16 -15.25 12.16
C LEU A 139 13.70 -14.46 10.93
N LYS A 140 12.38 -14.23 10.79
CA LYS A 140 11.84 -13.41 9.68
C LYS A 140 12.38 -11.99 9.73
N ASN A 141 12.36 -11.34 10.88
CA ASN A 141 12.85 -9.96 11.02
C ASN A 141 14.36 -9.89 10.77
N TRP A 142 15.13 -10.88 11.22
CA TRP A 142 16.55 -10.97 10.91
C TRP A 142 16.77 -11.12 9.39
N LEU A 143 16.00 -12.01 8.73
CA LEU A 143 16.09 -12.23 7.30
C LEU A 143 15.74 -10.97 6.52
N LEU A 144 14.61 -10.32 6.81
CA LEU A 144 14.19 -9.06 6.16
C LEU A 144 15.29 -8.00 6.25
N LYS A 145 15.88 -7.84 7.44
CA LYS A 145 16.96 -6.89 7.66
C LYS A 145 18.21 -7.22 6.85
N ARG A 146 18.59 -8.49 6.78
CA ARG A 146 19.77 -8.92 6.03
C ARG A 146 19.56 -8.79 4.51
N CYS A 147 18.39 -9.20 4.02
CA CYS A 147 18.03 -9.07 2.61
C CYS A 147 18.07 -7.61 2.15
N ALA A 148 17.44 -6.71 2.90
CA ALA A 148 17.41 -5.30 2.56
C ALA A 148 18.82 -4.67 2.43
N GLN A 149 19.80 -5.16 3.22
CA GLN A 149 21.19 -4.69 3.17
C GLN A 149 21.93 -5.09 1.89
N SER A 150 21.44 -6.08 1.13
CA SER A 150 22.03 -6.54 -0.13
C SER A 150 21.66 -5.64 -1.31
N ALA A 151 20.70 -4.72 -1.17
CA ALA A 151 20.35 -3.78 -2.23
C ALA A 151 21.45 -2.73 -2.45
N ASP A 152 21.78 -2.46 -3.70
CA ASP A 152 22.71 -1.40 -4.09
C ASP A 152 22.06 -0.03 -3.89
N ALA A 153 20.76 0.08 -4.16
CA ALA A 153 19.95 1.24 -3.81
C ALA A 153 18.58 0.83 -3.24
N VAL A 154 18.04 1.68 -2.37
CA VAL A 154 16.75 1.49 -1.74
C VAL A 154 15.84 2.67 -2.07
N ILE A 155 14.66 2.37 -2.58
CA ILE A 155 13.59 3.35 -2.75
C ILE A 155 12.78 3.39 -1.45
N ALA A 156 12.76 4.55 -0.81
CA ALA A 156 11.84 4.91 0.26
C ALA A 156 10.62 5.60 -0.37
N ILE A 157 9.41 5.22 0.03
CA ILE A 157 8.17 5.74 -0.58
C ILE A 157 7.72 7.09 0.01
N SER A 158 8.37 7.55 1.09
CA SER A 158 8.16 8.85 1.72
C SER A 158 9.43 9.30 2.45
N ASN A 159 9.59 10.60 2.71
CA ASN A 159 10.65 11.12 3.58
C ASN A 159 10.49 10.60 5.02
N ALA A 160 9.25 10.46 5.48
CA ALA A 160 8.93 9.93 6.80
C ALA A 160 9.52 8.51 7.02
N ALA A 161 9.57 7.66 5.98
CA ALA A 161 10.11 6.31 6.08
C ALA A 161 11.64 6.27 6.21
N VAL A 162 12.38 7.27 5.72
CA VAL A 162 13.85 7.25 5.63
C VAL A 162 14.52 6.99 6.97
N GLY A 163 14.11 7.70 8.02
CA GLY A 163 14.67 7.56 9.37
C GLY A 163 14.56 6.13 9.90
N ASP A 164 13.42 5.48 9.65
CA ASP A 164 13.18 4.11 10.09
C ASP A 164 13.94 3.09 9.26
N LEU A 165 14.11 3.30 7.96
CA LEU A 165 14.96 2.46 7.11
C LEU A 165 16.41 2.49 7.56
N ILE A 166 16.96 3.66 7.87
CA ILE A 166 18.33 3.82 8.41
C ILE A 166 18.45 3.10 9.76
N ARG A 167 17.52 3.35 10.68
CA ARG A 167 17.59 2.85 12.06
C ARG A 167 17.36 1.35 12.16
N HIS A 168 16.33 0.84 11.49
CA HIS A 168 15.86 -0.53 11.69
C HIS A 168 16.43 -1.52 10.68
N TYR A 169 16.57 -1.14 9.40
CA TYR A 169 17.21 -1.96 8.37
C TYR A 169 18.72 -1.73 8.28
N ARG A 170 19.25 -0.65 8.89
CA ARG A 170 20.66 -0.24 8.80
C ARG A 170 21.11 0.02 7.36
N ILE A 171 20.23 0.61 6.56
CA ILE A 171 20.57 1.05 5.20
C ILE A 171 21.33 2.38 5.29
N PRO A 172 22.51 2.51 4.65
CA PRO A 172 23.21 3.79 4.58
C PRO A 172 22.35 4.84 3.85
N GLN A 173 22.27 6.06 4.37
CA GLN A 173 21.49 7.14 3.78
C GLN A 173 21.85 7.38 2.30
N ALA A 174 23.14 7.25 1.93
CA ALA A 174 23.60 7.43 0.56
C ALA A 174 22.98 6.43 -0.45
N ARG A 175 22.47 5.30 0.01
CA ARG A 175 21.79 4.30 -0.83
C ARG A 175 20.27 4.54 -0.90
N ILE A 176 19.71 5.48 -0.14
CA ILE A 176 18.28 5.72 -0.11
C ILE A 176 17.91 6.82 -1.10
N ARG A 177 16.91 6.57 -1.93
CA ARG A 177 16.22 7.56 -2.77
C ARG A 177 14.76 7.60 -2.35
N VAL A 178 14.25 8.80 -2.14
CA VAL A 178 12.82 8.98 -1.86
C VAL A 178 12.11 9.13 -3.20
N ILE A 179 11.22 8.19 -3.51
CA ILE A 179 10.40 8.21 -4.73
C ILE A 179 8.96 7.92 -4.30
N PRO A 180 8.10 8.94 -4.23
CA PRO A 180 6.71 8.78 -3.82
C PRO A 180 5.91 7.88 -4.77
N LEU A 181 4.88 7.25 -4.23
CA LEU A 181 3.93 6.46 -5.02
C LEU A 181 3.04 7.37 -5.86
N GLY A 182 2.50 6.82 -6.94
CA GLY A 182 1.45 7.47 -7.72
C GLY A 182 0.06 7.08 -7.27
N VAL A 183 -0.94 7.79 -7.79
CA VAL A 183 -2.36 7.46 -7.67
C VAL A 183 -2.93 7.18 -9.07
N ASP A 184 -3.84 6.22 -9.17
CA ASP A 184 -4.47 5.85 -10.44
C ASP A 184 -5.41 6.98 -10.90
N THR A 185 -5.36 7.32 -12.19
CA THR A 185 -6.17 8.39 -12.79
C THR A 185 -7.67 8.16 -12.63
N ARG A 186 -8.11 6.92 -12.52
CA ARG A 186 -9.53 6.56 -12.28
C ARG A 186 -10.14 7.26 -11.07
N TRP A 187 -9.34 7.50 -10.03
CA TRP A 187 -9.85 8.14 -8.80
C TRP A 187 -10.23 9.60 -8.99
N PHE A 188 -9.79 10.25 -10.09
CA PHE A 188 -10.21 11.60 -10.48
C PHE A 188 -11.46 11.62 -11.37
N GLU A 189 -11.89 10.46 -11.84
CA GLU A 189 -13.02 10.31 -12.76
C GLU A 189 -14.28 10.00 -11.94
N ARG A 190 -15.21 10.95 -11.90
CA ARG A 190 -16.48 10.75 -11.21
C ARG A 190 -17.36 9.81 -12.02
N PRO A 191 -17.79 8.66 -11.48
CA PRO A 191 -18.78 7.81 -12.12
C PRO A 191 -20.12 8.56 -12.28
N GLN A 192 -20.96 8.09 -13.21
CA GLN A 192 -22.33 8.59 -13.34
C GLN A 192 -23.09 8.36 -12.02
N ASP A 193 -23.91 9.33 -11.63
CA ASP A 193 -24.61 9.29 -10.34
C ASP A 193 -25.54 8.08 -10.22
N GLU A 194 -26.17 7.67 -11.33
CA GLU A 194 -27.03 6.49 -11.40
C GLU A 194 -26.25 5.20 -11.10
N LEU A 195 -25.00 5.09 -11.60
CA LEU A 195 -24.14 3.94 -11.31
C LEU A 195 -23.71 3.92 -9.84
N VAL A 196 -23.37 5.11 -9.30
CA VAL A 196 -23.05 5.23 -7.86
C VAL A 196 -24.23 4.79 -7.03
N ASP A 197 -25.43 5.32 -7.29
CA ASP A 197 -26.64 5.01 -6.52
C ASP A 197 -27.05 3.53 -6.62
N ALA A 198 -26.96 2.95 -7.82
CA ALA A 198 -27.22 1.52 -8.02
C ALA A 198 -26.21 0.66 -7.24
N THR A 199 -24.92 1.05 -7.26
CA THR A 199 -23.85 0.35 -6.52
C THR A 199 -24.10 0.42 -5.02
N LEU A 200 -24.39 1.62 -4.50
CA LEU A 200 -24.66 1.81 -3.08
C LEU A 200 -25.89 1.00 -2.61
N SER A 201 -26.98 1.08 -3.38
CA SER A 201 -28.22 0.34 -3.10
C SER A 201 -27.98 -1.17 -3.04
N ALA A 202 -27.19 -1.71 -3.98
CA ALA A 202 -26.83 -3.15 -4.00
C ALA A 202 -26.06 -3.60 -2.74
N HIS A 203 -25.41 -2.65 -2.02
CA HIS A 203 -24.68 -2.91 -0.78
C HIS A 203 -25.43 -2.46 0.49
N GLY A 204 -26.67 -1.99 0.36
CA GLY A 204 -27.48 -1.49 1.49
C GLY A 204 -26.97 -0.17 2.05
N LEU A 205 -26.38 0.67 1.21
CA LEU A 205 -25.82 1.97 1.57
C LEU A 205 -26.65 3.12 1.00
N ALA A 206 -26.70 4.21 1.74
CA ALA A 206 -27.16 5.50 1.26
C ALA A 206 -25.94 6.44 1.10
N ARG A 207 -26.04 7.46 0.23
CA ARG A 207 -24.98 8.47 0.11
C ARG A 207 -24.69 9.17 1.44
N GLY A 208 -23.48 9.60 1.62
CA GLY A 208 -23.10 10.47 2.72
C GLY A 208 -22.57 9.75 3.97
N TYR A 209 -22.04 8.55 3.85
CA TYR A 209 -21.41 7.81 4.94
C TYR A 209 -19.96 8.22 5.18
N PHE A 210 -19.41 7.83 6.32
CA PHE A 210 -17.98 7.85 6.59
C PHE A 210 -17.34 6.57 6.05
N LEU A 211 -16.28 6.71 5.24
CA LEU A 211 -15.62 5.60 4.57
C LEU A 211 -14.24 5.33 5.18
N HIS A 212 -13.94 4.06 5.44
CA HIS A 212 -12.58 3.57 5.67
C HIS A 212 -12.23 2.47 4.67
N VAL A 213 -11.02 2.49 4.11
CA VAL A 213 -10.52 1.48 3.19
C VAL A 213 -9.19 0.93 3.70
N GLY A 214 -9.12 -0.38 3.90
CA GLY A 214 -7.90 -1.07 4.34
C GLY A 214 -8.17 -2.43 4.94
N THR A 215 -7.18 -3.32 4.88
CA THR A 215 -7.26 -4.64 5.54
C THR A 215 -7.50 -4.47 7.04
N LEU A 216 -8.45 -5.21 7.60
CA LEU A 216 -8.76 -5.20 9.02
C LEU A 216 -7.61 -5.84 9.80
N GLN A 217 -6.76 -5.01 10.38
CA GLN A 217 -5.59 -5.43 11.17
C GLN A 217 -5.29 -4.39 12.26
N PRO A 218 -4.58 -4.77 13.35
CA PRO A 218 -4.42 -3.92 14.53
C PRO A 218 -3.89 -2.52 14.22
N ARG A 219 -2.91 -2.40 13.32
CA ARG A 219 -2.32 -1.11 12.95
C ARG A 219 -3.30 -0.13 12.31
N LYS A 220 -4.43 -0.59 11.76
CA LYS A 220 -5.48 0.27 11.17
C LYS A 220 -6.41 0.89 12.21
N ASN A 221 -6.29 0.47 13.48
CA ASN A 221 -6.98 1.08 14.63
C ASN A 221 -8.50 1.15 14.51
N LEU A 222 -9.10 0.13 13.91
CA LEU A 222 -10.53 0.14 13.61
C LEU A 222 -11.41 0.02 14.85
N ASP A 223 -10.91 -0.58 15.93
CA ASP A 223 -11.62 -0.58 17.22
C ASP A 223 -11.81 0.83 17.77
N ALA A 224 -10.79 1.69 17.64
CA ALA A 224 -10.89 3.11 18.01
C ALA A 224 -11.88 3.85 17.10
N LEU A 225 -11.85 3.58 15.78
CA LEU A 225 -12.80 4.17 14.82
C LEU A 225 -14.24 3.80 15.14
N VAL A 226 -14.52 2.52 15.36
CA VAL A 226 -15.86 2.05 15.73
C VAL A 226 -16.29 2.67 17.04
N THR A 227 -15.40 2.77 18.04
CA THR A 227 -15.71 3.39 19.34
C THR A 227 -15.97 4.89 19.19
N ALA A 228 -15.16 5.61 18.40
CA ALA A 228 -15.36 7.02 18.12
C ALA A 228 -16.70 7.29 17.43
N TYR A 229 -17.08 6.46 16.46
CA TYR A 229 -18.37 6.53 15.78
C TYR A 229 -19.55 6.25 16.73
N GLU A 230 -19.44 5.26 17.60
CA GLU A 230 -20.50 4.94 18.59
C GLU A 230 -20.70 6.04 19.64
N ARG A 231 -19.72 6.92 19.86
CA ARG A 231 -19.82 8.10 20.72
C ARG A 231 -20.49 9.31 20.06
N LEU A 232 -20.70 9.27 18.74
CA LEU A 232 -21.43 10.34 18.06
C LEU A 232 -22.87 10.44 18.53
N PRO A 233 -23.48 11.64 18.49
CA PRO A 233 -24.89 11.79 18.76
C PRO A 233 -25.75 10.86 17.89
N PRO A 234 -26.87 10.32 18.42
CA PRO A 234 -27.74 9.41 17.64
C PRO A 234 -28.16 9.97 16.30
N VAL A 235 -28.44 11.27 16.22
CA VAL A 235 -28.84 11.96 14.98
C VAL A 235 -27.73 11.87 13.91
N VAL A 236 -26.45 11.93 14.29
CA VAL A 236 -25.33 11.80 13.36
C VAL A 236 -25.21 10.35 12.88
N GLN A 237 -25.33 9.38 13.81
CA GLN A 237 -25.29 7.96 13.47
C GLN A 237 -26.46 7.52 12.56
N GLU A 238 -27.61 8.19 12.66
CA GLU A 238 -28.77 7.95 11.79
C GLU A 238 -28.57 8.55 10.40
N ALA A 239 -27.94 9.73 10.33
CA ALA A 239 -27.67 10.42 9.08
C ALA A 239 -26.44 9.86 8.33
N ARG A 240 -25.47 9.26 9.03
CA ARG A 240 -24.16 8.86 8.50
C ARG A 240 -23.80 7.44 8.93
N GLN A 241 -23.90 6.48 8.03
CA GLN A 241 -23.35 5.13 8.25
C GLN A 241 -21.81 5.19 8.37
N LEU A 242 -21.20 4.21 9.03
CA LEU A 242 -19.78 3.94 8.97
C LEU A 242 -19.55 2.73 8.04
N VAL A 243 -18.84 2.93 6.93
CA VAL A 243 -18.55 1.89 5.94
C VAL A 243 -17.07 1.53 6.02
N LEU A 244 -16.79 0.27 6.31
CA LEU A 244 -15.45 -0.31 6.38
C LEU A 244 -15.25 -1.23 5.19
N VAL A 245 -14.25 -0.97 4.36
CA VAL A 245 -13.94 -1.79 3.19
C VAL A 245 -12.58 -2.43 3.33
N GLY A 246 -12.51 -3.75 3.26
CA GLY A 246 -11.24 -4.48 3.27
C GLY A 246 -11.35 -5.88 3.83
N LYS A 247 -10.36 -6.70 3.46
CA LYS A 247 -10.27 -8.09 3.90
C LYS A 247 -10.15 -8.19 5.42
N TYR A 248 -10.70 -9.25 5.97
CA TYR A 248 -10.41 -9.64 7.33
C TYR A 248 -8.93 -10.06 7.44
N GLY A 249 -8.18 -9.35 8.26
CA GLY A 249 -6.78 -9.63 8.53
C GLY A 249 -6.60 -10.48 9.80
N TRP A 250 -5.50 -10.29 10.50
CA TRP A 250 -5.18 -10.99 11.72
C TRP A 250 -5.24 -10.06 12.95
N GLY A 251 -5.39 -10.64 14.13
CA GLY A 251 -5.30 -9.91 15.41
C GLY A 251 -6.50 -9.02 15.73
N VAL A 252 -7.64 -9.20 15.05
CA VAL A 252 -8.85 -8.37 15.19
C VAL A 252 -10.12 -9.21 15.46
N THR A 253 -9.99 -10.33 16.16
CA THR A 253 -11.10 -11.28 16.39
C THR A 253 -12.30 -10.62 17.06
N GLY A 254 -12.08 -9.84 18.14
CA GLY A 254 -13.14 -9.12 18.84
C GLY A 254 -13.83 -8.05 17.97
N LEU A 255 -13.08 -7.39 17.09
CA LEU A 255 -13.63 -6.42 16.14
C LEU A 255 -14.62 -7.08 15.17
N ARG A 256 -14.29 -8.27 14.64
CA ARG A 256 -15.17 -9.00 13.74
C ARG A 256 -16.54 -9.26 14.38
N ASP A 257 -16.54 -9.79 15.59
CA ASP A 257 -17.77 -10.12 16.32
C ASP A 257 -18.60 -8.85 16.61
N ARG A 258 -17.93 -7.77 16.97
CA ARG A 258 -18.52 -6.44 17.15
C ARG A 258 -19.18 -5.93 15.86
N LEU A 259 -18.49 -6.02 14.71
CA LEU A 259 -19.02 -5.60 13.41
C LEU A 259 -20.22 -6.45 12.98
N LEU A 260 -20.16 -7.76 13.17
CA LEU A 260 -21.26 -8.66 12.84
C LEU A 260 -22.50 -8.41 13.71
N SER A 261 -22.33 -8.14 15.01
CA SER A 261 -23.44 -7.80 15.91
C SER A 261 -24.08 -6.46 15.58
N LYS A 262 -23.30 -5.45 15.10
CA LYS A 262 -23.76 -4.11 14.73
C LYS A 262 -24.35 -4.03 13.32
N ARG A 263 -24.07 -4.99 12.46
CA ARG A 263 -24.64 -5.05 11.11
C ARG A 263 -26.17 -5.12 11.12
N ALA A 264 -26.74 -5.76 12.13
CA ALA A 264 -28.19 -5.85 12.29
C ALA A 264 -28.89 -4.49 12.49
N ALA A 265 -28.15 -3.49 13.03
CA ALA A 265 -28.63 -2.12 13.20
C ALA A 265 -28.44 -1.23 11.95
N GLY A 266 -27.76 -1.73 10.90
CA GLY A 266 -27.56 -1.02 9.64
C GLY A 266 -26.65 0.22 9.70
N ARG A 267 -26.11 0.57 10.88
CA ARG A 267 -25.30 1.79 11.09
C ARG A 267 -23.83 1.60 10.75
N ILE A 268 -23.28 0.38 10.92
CA ILE A 268 -21.92 0.02 10.57
C ILE A 268 -21.97 -1.09 9.53
N VAL A 269 -21.38 -0.87 8.37
CA VAL A 269 -21.36 -1.82 7.27
C VAL A 269 -19.92 -2.21 6.97
N TRP A 270 -19.62 -3.50 7.04
CA TRP A 270 -18.35 -4.05 6.61
C TRP A 270 -18.49 -4.80 5.30
N LEU A 271 -17.70 -4.36 4.30
CA LEU A 271 -17.55 -4.99 3.00
C LEU A 271 -16.16 -5.63 2.94
N ASP A 272 -16.09 -6.96 2.85
CA ASP A 272 -14.82 -7.69 2.90
C ASP A 272 -13.91 -7.28 1.73
N TYR A 273 -14.33 -7.59 0.51
CA TYR A 273 -13.62 -7.18 -0.69
C TYR A 273 -14.61 -6.67 -1.74
N VAL A 274 -14.24 -5.58 -2.38
CA VAL A 274 -15.01 -5.02 -3.50
C VAL A 274 -14.10 -4.84 -4.71
N THR A 275 -14.69 -4.84 -5.92
CA THR A 275 -13.95 -4.52 -7.14
C THR A 275 -13.53 -3.05 -7.16
N ARG A 276 -12.58 -2.69 -8.02
CA ARG A 276 -12.12 -1.31 -8.15
C ARG A 276 -13.24 -0.34 -8.55
N ASP A 277 -14.17 -0.78 -9.40
CA ASP A 277 -15.31 0.03 -9.85
C ASP A 277 -16.31 0.28 -8.71
N VAL A 278 -16.58 -0.76 -7.91
CA VAL A 278 -17.38 -0.61 -6.68
C VAL A 278 -16.68 0.32 -5.70
N LEU A 279 -15.37 0.15 -5.49
CA LEU A 279 -14.61 1.00 -4.58
C LEU A 279 -14.62 2.47 -5.04
N GLN A 280 -14.53 2.72 -6.35
CA GLN A 280 -14.65 4.07 -6.91
C GLN A 280 -16.02 4.67 -6.58
N SER A 281 -17.11 3.94 -6.81
CA SER A 281 -18.46 4.38 -6.42
C SER A 281 -18.58 4.64 -4.92
N LEU A 282 -17.90 3.84 -4.08
CA LEU A 282 -17.87 4.05 -2.63
C LEU A 282 -17.14 5.35 -2.24
N TYR A 283 -16.02 5.70 -2.88
CA TYR A 283 -15.39 7.00 -2.63
C TYR A 283 -16.33 8.15 -3.01
N TYR A 284 -16.97 8.10 -4.18
CA TYR A 284 -17.85 9.16 -4.66
C TYR A 284 -19.22 9.24 -3.95
N GLY A 285 -19.61 8.20 -3.23
CA GLY A 285 -20.82 8.17 -2.40
C GLY A 285 -20.61 8.62 -0.96
N ALA A 286 -19.36 8.72 -0.49
CA ALA A 286 -19.02 9.05 0.88
C ALA A 286 -19.16 10.55 1.18
N ALA A 287 -19.41 10.92 2.44
CA ALA A 287 -19.30 12.30 2.94
C ALA A 287 -17.87 12.64 3.35
N GLY A 288 -17.08 11.63 3.75
CA GLY A 288 -15.70 11.82 4.12
C GLY A 288 -14.97 10.50 4.33
N PHE A 289 -13.66 10.56 4.29
CA PHE A 289 -12.77 9.43 4.43
C PHE A 289 -12.06 9.48 5.79
N VAL A 290 -11.96 8.32 6.46
CA VAL A 290 -11.38 8.23 7.81
C VAL A 290 -10.26 7.20 7.84
N PHE A 291 -9.06 7.61 8.27
CA PHE A 291 -7.88 6.77 8.25
C PHE A 291 -7.08 6.86 9.56
N PRO A 292 -7.58 6.23 10.65
CA PRO A 292 -7.05 6.41 12.01
C PRO A 292 -5.89 5.46 12.33
N SER A 293 -5.06 5.13 11.38
CA SER A 293 -3.96 4.16 11.52
C SER A 293 -2.99 4.53 12.64
N LEU A 294 -2.40 3.52 13.29
CA LEU A 294 -1.34 3.68 14.29
C LEU A 294 0.05 3.80 13.67
N ALA A 295 0.24 3.28 12.46
CA ALA A 295 1.48 3.37 11.71
C ALA A 295 1.24 3.20 10.21
N GLU A 296 1.95 4.00 9.40
CA GLU A 296 1.91 3.95 7.94
C GLU A 296 3.27 4.36 7.35
N GLY A 297 3.60 3.76 6.20
CA GLY A 297 4.75 4.18 5.40
C GLY A 297 4.39 5.20 4.31
N PHE A 298 3.10 5.28 3.90
CA PHE A 298 2.61 6.21 2.90
C PHE A 298 1.13 6.57 3.15
N GLY A 299 0.19 5.74 2.69
CA GLY A 299 -1.24 6.00 2.84
C GLY A 299 -1.97 6.15 1.50
N LEU A 300 -1.76 5.23 0.56
CA LEU A 300 -2.45 5.24 -0.75
C LEU A 300 -3.96 5.55 -0.64
N PRO A 301 -4.74 4.94 0.31
CA PRO A 301 -6.16 5.25 0.42
C PRO A 301 -6.47 6.71 0.76
N VAL A 302 -5.55 7.41 1.45
CA VAL A 302 -5.70 8.85 1.73
C VAL A 302 -5.58 9.65 0.43
N ILE A 303 -4.58 9.36 -0.41
CA ILE A 303 -4.42 10.04 -1.70
C ILE A 303 -5.56 9.69 -2.66
N GLU A 304 -6.07 8.45 -2.64
CA GLU A 304 -7.26 8.05 -3.41
C GLU A 304 -8.50 8.86 -2.99
N ALA A 305 -8.70 9.05 -1.69
CA ALA A 305 -9.78 9.88 -1.16
C ALA A 305 -9.65 11.35 -1.57
N LEU A 306 -8.44 11.92 -1.50
CA LEU A 306 -8.16 13.29 -1.97
C LEU A 306 -8.35 13.41 -3.48
N ALA A 307 -8.00 12.38 -4.27
CA ALA A 307 -8.23 12.35 -5.71
C ALA A 307 -9.73 12.31 -6.06
N ALA A 308 -10.55 11.65 -5.26
CA ALA A 308 -12.01 11.72 -5.37
C ALA A 308 -12.58 13.07 -4.87
N GLY A 309 -11.76 13.91 -4.23
CA GLY A 309 -12.17 15.20 -3.68
C GLY A 309 -12.74 15.13 -2.25
N LEU A 310 -12.69 13.97 -1.60
CA LEU A 310 -13.26 13.78 -0.27
C LEU A 310 -12.48 14.55 0.81
N PRO A 311 -13.16 15.12 1.80
CA PRO A 311 -12.53 15.54 3.04
C PRO A 311 -12.00 14.30 3.79
N VAL A 312 -10.83 14.45 4.39
CA VAL A 312 -10.10 13.36 5.05
C VAL A 312 -9.87 13.67 6.52
N VAL A 313 -10.17 12.70 7.38
CA VAL A 313 -9.73 12.67 8.78
C VAL A 313 -8.70 11.55 8.90
N ALA A 314 -7.47 11.86 9.28
CA ALA A 314 -6.38 10.91 9.39
C ALA A 314 -5.63 11.05 10.71
N SER A 315 -4.91 10.00 11.10
CA SER A 315 -3.99 10.08 12.23
C SER A 315 -2.84 11.04 11.93
N ASP A 316 -2.41 11.78 12.96
CA ASP A 316 -1.22 12.63 12.93
C ASP A 316 0.06 11.77 12.92
N LEU A 317 0.33 11.16 11.77
CA LEU A 317 1.51 10.35 11.51
C LEU A 317 2.39 11.05 10.48
N PRO A 318 3.72 11.06 10.63
CA PRO A 318 4.61 11.78 9.72
C PRO A 318 4.36 11.46 8.23
N ALA A 319 4.13 10.19 7.89
CA ALA A 319 3.85 9.79 6.51
C ALA A 319 2.51 10.34 5.99
N LEU A 320 1.46 10.39 6.83
CA LEU A 320 0.15 10.89 6.44
C LEU A 320 0.15 12.42 6.35
N VAL A 321 0.88 13.09 7.26
CA VAL A 321 1.08 14.55 7.21
C VAL A 321 1.82 14.94 5.94
N GLU A 322 2.92 14.21 5.61
CA GLU A 322 3.70 14.44 4.39
C GLU A 322 2.85 14.35 3.12
N ILE A 323 2.04 13.29 2.98
CA ILE A 323 1.30 13.06 1.73
C ILE A 323 0.03 13.90 1.60
N ALA A 324 -0.60 14.27 2.70
CA ALA A 324 -1.82 15.07 2.64
C ALA A 324 -1.57 16.58 2.70
N ASP A 325 -0.39 17.05 3.14
CA ASP A 325 0.12 18.41 3.07
C ASP A 325 -0.95 19.50 3.36
N GLY A 326 -1.63 19.38 4.50
CA GLY A 326 -2.68 20.33 4.91
C GLY A 326 -4.07 20.08 4.30
N TYR A 327 -4.24 19.08 3.44
CA TYR A 327 -5.53 18.72 2.84
C TYR A 327 -6.31 17.66 3.63
N ALA A 328 -5.89 17.37 4.87
CA ALA A 328 -6.58 16.47 5.81
C ALA A 328 -6.69 17.10 7.19
N THR A 329 -7.70 16.69 7.95
CA THR A 329 -7.79 16.95 9.40
C THR A 329 -7.02 15.86 10.13
N PHE A 330 -6.00 16.25 10.90
CA PHE A 330 -5.18 15.32 11.65
C PHE A 330 -5.65 15.22 13.11
N VAL A 331 -5.64 13.97 13.63
CA VAL A 331 -5.99 13.65 15.00
C VAL A 331 -4.92 12.75 15.62
N PRO A 332 -4.61 12.89 16.93
CA PRO A 332 -3.71 11.95 17.60
C PRO A 332 -4.22 10.51 17.44
N PRO A 333 -3.36 9.53 17.06
CA PRO A 333 -3.78 8.17 16.76
C PRO A 333 -4.31 7.39 17.96
N ASP A 334 -4.00 7.84 19.18
CA ASP A 334 -4.43 7.26 20.45
C ASP A 334 -5.65 7.97 21.07
N SER A 335 -6.16 9.05 20.45
CA SER A 335 -7.28 9.85 20.99
C SER A 335 -8.60 9.53 20.30
N ILE A 336 -9.38 8.65 20.92
CA ILE A 336 -10.76 8.34 20.48
C ILE A 336 -11.65 9.60 20.54
N ASP A 337 -11.46 10.48 21.53
CA ASP A 337 -12.26 11.69 21.68
C ASP A 337 -11.97 12.69 20.55
N ALA A 338 -10.70 12.89 20.19
CA ALA A 338 -10.33 13.73 19.06
C ALA A 338 -10.88 13.18 17.74
N LEU A 339 -10.83 11.85 17.55
CA LEU A 339 -11.39 11.18 16.38
C LEU A 339 -12.91 11.36 16.31
N SER A 340 -13.63 11.17 17.43
CA SER A 340 -15.08 11.38 17.50
C SER A 340 -15.46 12.83 17.20
N ALA A 341 -14.73 13.79 17.79
CA ALA A 341 -14.94 15.22 17.51
C ALA A 341 -14.67 15.59 16.04
N ALA A 342 -13.67 14.98 15.41
CA ALA A 342 -13.39 15.19 13.99
C ALA A 342 -14.49 14.61 13.09
N LEU A 343 -15.04 13.43 13.42
CA LEU A 343 -16.19 12.86 12.73
C LEU A 343 -17.45 13.72 12.86
N ALA A 344 -17.70 14.30 14.04
CA ALA A 344 -18.83 15.22 14.26
C ALA A 344 -18.66 16.47 13.38
N ARG A 345 -17.47 17.09 13.37
CA ARG A 345 -17.20 18.25 12.50
C ARG A 345 -17.37 17.91 11.02
N LEU A 346 -16.92 16.72 10.60
CA LEU A 346 -17.08 16.25 9.22
C LEU A 346 -18.55 16.04 8.81
N HIS A 347 -19.44 15.77 9.80
CA HIS A 347 -20.88 15.73 9.58
C HIS A 347 -21.46 17.15 9.39
N ASP A 348 -21.05 18.09 10.25
CA ASP A 348 -21.58 19.46 10.26
C ASP A 348 -21.07 20.28 9.06
N ASP A 349 -19.82 20.08 8.67
CA ASP A 349 -19.20 20.79 7.55
C ASP A 349 -18.39 19.79 6.69
N PRO A 350 -19.01 19.19 5.65
CA PRO A 350 -18.33 18.30 4.72
C PRO A 350 -17.37 19.03 3.75
N GLY A 351 -17.15 20.32 3.92
CA GLY A 351 -16.29 21.17 3.11
C GLY A 351 -16.94 21.70 1.84
N ALA A 352 -16.47 22.87 1.38
CA ALA A 352 -16.94 23.53 0.19
C ALA A 352 -16.43 22.83 -1.09
N GLU A 353 -17.13 22.99 -2.22
CA GLU A 353 -16.76 22.41 -3.52
C GLU A 353 -15.36 22.88 -3.98
N GLY A 354 -15.00 24.14 -3.72
CA GLY A 354 -13.66 24.66 -4.03
C GLY A 354 -12.52 23.94 -3.28
N GLU A 355 -12.79 23.41 -2.10
CA GLU A 355 -11.83 22.59 -1.35
C GLU A 355 -11.67 21.19 -1.98
N ALA A 356 -12.74 20.63 -2.54
CA ALA A 356 -12.66 19.35 -3.25
C ALA A 356 -11.71 19.44 -4.44
N ASP A 357 -11.76 20.55 -5.20
CA ASP A 357 -10.84 20.78 -6.31
C ASP A 357 -9.40 21.02 -5.85
N ALA A 358 -9.21 21.68 -4.71
CA ALA A 358 -7.87 21.83 -4.12
C ALA A 358 -7.29 20.47 -3.73
N ARG A 359 -8.08 19.59 -3.09
CA ARG A 359 -7.70 18.20 -2.75
C ARG A 359 -7.33 17.41 -4.02
N ARG A 360 -8.12 17.49 -5.08
CA ARG A 360 -7.83 16.83 -6.37
C ARG A 360 -6.55 17.36 -7.00
N ARG A 361 -6.31 18.69 -6.99
CA ARG A 361 -5.06 19.27 -7.51
C ARG A 361 -3.84 18.76 -6.75
N HIS A 362 -3.93 18.71 -5.43
CA HIS A 362 -2.86 18.16 -4.60
C HIS A 362 -2.61 16.68 -4.94
N ALA A 363 -3.64 15.84 -4.97
CA ALA A 363 -3.51 14.42 -5.31
C ALA A 363 -2.87 14.18 -6.69
N ARG A 364 -3.05 15.08 -7.69
CA ARG A 364 -2.43 14.99 -9.01
C ARG A 364 -0.91 15.12 -8.99
N THR A 365 -0.31 15.64 -7.92
CA THR A 365 1.15 15.68 -7.77
C THR A 365 1.73 14.29 -7.57
N PHE A 366 0.93 13.32 -7.13
CA PHE A 366 1.30 11.92 -6.99
C PHE A 366 0.88 11.15 -8.24
N ASN A 367 1.83 10.92 -9.16
CA ASN A 367 1.51 10.23 -10.40
C ASN A 367 2.53 9.14 -10.74
N TRP A 368 2.05 8.06 -11.33
CA TRP A 368 2.87 6.90 -11.65
C TRP A 368 3.91 7.18 -12.73
N ALA A 369 3.65 8.12 -13.62
CA ALA A 369 4.61 8.49 -14.69
C ALA A 369 5.86 9.15 -14.09
N GLN A 370 5.71 10.00 -13.07
CA GLN A 370 6.84 10.59 -12.34
C GLN A 370 7.55 9.54 -11.50
N CYS A 371 6.82 8.70 -10.75
CA CYS A 371 7.39 7.60 -9.99
C CYS A 371 8.27 6.70 -10.89
N ALA A 372 7.76 6.32 -12.06
CA ALA A 372 8.52 5.53 -13.03
C ALA A 372 9.71 6.30 -13.63
N SER A 373 9.57 7.61 -13.85
CA SER A 373 10.66 8.46 -14.35
C SER A 373 11.84 8.48 -13.39
N GLU A 374 11.56 8.74 -12.11
CA GLU A 374 12.58 8.82 -11.06
C GLU A 374 13.20 7.43 -10.79
N THR A 375 12.38 6.38 -10.82
CA THR A 375 12.84 5.00 -10.70
C THR A 375 13.75 4.61 -11.87
N HIS A 376 13.38 4.97 -13.11
CA HIS A 376 14.20 4.72 -14.29
C HIS A 376 15.52 5.50 -14.25
N ALA A 377 15.51 6.74 -13.78
CA ALA A 377 16.73 7.52 -13.58
C ALA A 377 17.69 6.85 -12.60
N LEU A 378 17.15 6.33 -11.46
CA LEU A 378 17.92 5.57 -10.49
C LEU A 378 18.54 4.29 -11.11
N TYR A 379 17.80 3.57 -11.95
CA TYR A 379 18.35 2.40 -12.66
C TYR A 379 19.52 2.78 -13.54
N ARG A 380 19.41 3.86 -14.30
CA ARG A 380 20.48 4.35 -15.17
C ARG A 380 21.73 4.82 -14.39
N GLU A 381 21.56 5.34 -13.17
CA GLU A 381 22.69 5.68 -12.29
C GLU A 381 23.48 4.45 -11.85
N LEU A 382 22.81 3.33 -11.58
CA LEU A 382 23.44 2.11 -11.06
C LEU A 382 24.10 1.24 -12.13
N ILE A 383 23.72 1.37 -13.39
CA ILE A 383 24.26 0.57 -14.51
C ILE A 383 25.51 1.24 -15.12
N ARG A 384 25.72 2.53 -14.88
CA ARG A 384 26.91 3.27 -15.32
C ARG A 384 28.14 2.90 -14.52
#